data_1293d1b460ee6d9f77ab391f4c912e83
#
_entry.id   1293d1b460ee6d9f77ab391f4c912e83
#
_cell.length_a   1.000
_cell.length_b   1.000
_cell.length_c   1.000
_cell.angle_alpha   90.00
_cell.angle_beta   90.00
_cell.angle_gamma   90.00
#
_symmetry.space_group_name_H-M   'P 1'
#
loop_
_entity.id
_entity.type
_entity.pdbx_description
1 polymer ?
#
loop_
_entity_poly.entity_id
_entity_poly.type
_entity_poly.pdbx_seq_one_letter_code
_entity_poly.pdbx_strand_id
1 'polypeptide(L)'
;MKHRNLEILREHYINVPDFIVVDGKEELDLSFSKEELFAVRSSFEVEDNDENSFAGQFDTFLNINRRDVSFYIDKVKESYKKLNITNTASKVIVQEMIQSDYSGVIFTANPTGILNEMVIVAGEGLGCNIVEDKISTTTYYYNVDDKNYYFENENILNKNILNDLIEIAVKIKKIFQKDMDIEYAVKDDNVYILQARPITTLKYSKTVILDNSNIVESYPGISLPLTQSFAKQIYADVFKHCIYHLSQKDKNLVDGMSDHLDHMLACTNGRIYYNINNWYLIIKLLPCSDKLIKIWQEMLGVENKYVNDEKIPVTFLTKIKIVISFLHFLKSTPRSMEKLNRKFEADLIIFKEQVQSQNSLQDLLDTYKVIEAAISSDWYITLINDMYTFIYTGLLSKKEKEQLNDIKNLESMKPVMALNMLIHVYKKEKKSNRFNKLFEQYIELYGDRCLGELKLETQTYRVNPDLLLEYIQTHNETSL
;
A
#
# COMPACT_ATOMS: atom_id res chain seq x y z
N MET A 1 -1.30 22.68 -21.20
CA MET A 1 -0.37 23.77 -21.66
C MET A 1 0.42 24.29 -20.48
N LYS A 2 1.75 24.29 -20.57
CA LYS A 2 2.67 24.71 -19.51
C LYS A 2 2.32 26.09 -18.91
N HIS A 3 2.12 27.11 -19.74
CA HIS A 3 1.80 28.48 -19.26
C HIS A 3 0.52 28.50 -18.43
N ARG A 4 -0.54 27.80 -18.85
CA ARG A 4 -1.82 27.78 -18.14
C ARG A 4 -1.69 27.16 -16.75
N ASN A 5 -0.86 26.13 -16.61
CA ASN A 5 -0.60 25.52 -15.33
C ASN A 5 0.14 26.49 -14.39
N LEU A 6 1.12 27.27 -14.92
CA LEU A 6 1.81 28.30 -14.15
C LEU A 6 0.86 29.43 -13.72
N GLU A 7 -0.05 29.87 -14.60
CA GLU A 7 -1.08 30.86 -14.26
C GLU A 7 -1.97 30.35 -13.11
N ILE A 8 -2.49 29.13 -13.21
CA ILE A 8 -3.30 28.49 -12.14
C ILE A 8 -2.52 28.44 -10.82
N LEU A 9 -1.25 28.04 -10.85
CA LEU A 9 -0.41 27.98 -9.65
C LEU A 9 -0.26 29.35 -9.00
N ARG A 10 -0.03 30.38 -9.80
CA ARG A 10 0.08 31.77 -9.33
C ARG A 10 -1.23 32.29 -8.73
N GLU A 11 -2.37 31.98 -9.33
CA GLU A 11 -3.69 32.32 -8.81
C GLU A 11 -3.97 31.66 -7.45
N HIS A 12 -3.38 30.49 -7.18
CA HIS A 12 -3.47 29.77 -5.91
C HIS A 12 -2.33 30.07 -4.93
N TYR A 13 -1.62 31.18 -5.16
CA TYR A 13 -0.53 31.65 -4.29
C TYR A 13 0.60 30.61 -4.12
N ILE A 14 0.89 29.84 -5.15
CA ILE A 14 2.11 29.05 -5.24
C ILE A 14 3.21 29.97 -5.78
N ASN A 15 4.38 29.92 -5.16
CA ASN A 15 5.52 30.72 -5.56
C ASN A 15 6.07 30.23 -6.92
N VAL A 16 5.81 31.01 -7.96
CA VAL A 16 6.24 30.76 -9.35
C VAL A 16 7.11 31.97 -9.76
N PRO A 17 8.29 31.77 -10.36
CA PRO A 17 9.05 32.89 -10.89
C PRO A 17 8.22 33.73 -11.85
N ASP A 18 8.40 35.02 -11.84
CA ASP A 18 7.64 35.89 -12.72
C ASP A 18 7.86 35.51 -14.19
N PHE A 19 6.79 35.56 -14.97
CA PHE A 19 6.82 35.17 -16.38
C PHE A 19 5.79 35.91 -17.20
N ILE A 20 6.08 35.99 -18.50
CA ILE A 20 5.13 36.43 -19.56
C ILE A 20 4.95 35.33 -20.59
N VAL A 21 3.81 35.36 -21.26
CA VAL A 21 3.48 34.47 -22.37
C VAL A 21 3.46 35.29 -23.66
N VAL A 22 4.34 34.94 -24.60
CA VAL A 22 4.43 35.61 -25.89
C VAL A 22 3.59 34.85 -26.92
N ASP A 23 2.57 35.51 -27.46
CA ASP A 23 1.65 34.99 -28.47
C ASP A 23 1.78 35.84 -29.76
N GLY A 24 2.34 35.25 -30.79
CA GLY A 24 2.38 35.91 -32.11
C GLY A 24 3.42 37.01 -32.31
N LYS A 25 2.98 38.19 -32.74
CA LYS A 25 3.83 39.31 -33.18
C LYS A 25 3.83 40.50 -32.20
N GLU A 26 3.47 40.28 -30.98
CA GLU A 26 3.46 41.33 -29.97
C GLU A 26 4.88 41.82 -29.67
N GLU A 27 5.03 43.12 -29.39
CA GLU A 27 6.29 43.73 -28.98
C GLU A 27 6.69 43.13 -27.60
N LEU A 28 7.92 42.61 -27.51
CA LEU A 28 8.42 41.97 -26.30
C LEU A 28 8.63 43.01 -25.19
N ASP A 29 7.76 42.99 -24.18
CA ASP A 29 7.91 43.81 -22.99
C ASP A 29 8.44 42.98 -21.81
N LEU A 30 9.68 43.23 -21.39
CA LEU A 30 10.33 42.62 -20.26
C LEU A 30 10.28 43.47 -18.98
N SER A 31 9.43 44.52 -18.94
CA SER A 31 9.31 45.41 -17.78
C SER A 31 8.75 44.70 -16.53
N PHE A 32 8.14 43.52 -16.69
CA PHE A 32 7.63 42.70 -15.60
C PHE A 32 8.71 42.23 -14.61
N SER A 33 9.97 42.23 -15.03
CA SER A 33 11.10 41.75 -14.23
C SER A 33 12.29 42.71 -14.33
N LYS A 34 13.11 42.72 -13.29
CA LYS A 34 14.41 43.41 -13.24
C LYS A 34 15.60 42.47 -13.48
N GLU A 35 15.34 41.18 -13.60
CA GLU A 35 16.37 40.17 -13.76
C GLU A 35 17.07 40.27 -15.12
N GLU A 36 18.33 39.88 -15.17
CA GLU A 36 19.14 39.87 -16.38
C GLU A 36 19.10 38.54 -17.13
N LEU A 37 18.68 37.45 -16.43
CA LEU A 37 18.66 36.12 -16.99
C LEU A 37 17.25 35.54 -17.02
N PHE A 38 16.93 34.85 -18.11
CA PHE A 38 15.63 34.26 -18.37
C PHE A 38 15.72 32.81 -18.84
N ALA A 39 14.65 32.06 -18.60
CA ALA A 39 14.36 30.80 -19.25
C ALA A 39 13.33 31.05 -20.38
N VAL A 40 13.62 30.59 -21.59
CA VAL A 40 12.70 30.65 -22.73
C VAL A 40 12.24 29.24 -23.07
N ARG A 41 10.93 28.98 -22.91
CA ARG A 41 10.35 27.65 -22.96
C ARG A 41 9.20 27.57 -23.95
N SER A 42 9.05 26.43 -24.62
CA SER A 42 7.86 26.14 -25.41
C SER A 42 6.61 25.90 -24.51
N SER A 43 5.43 26.24 -25.03
CA SER A 43 4.15 25.94 -24.40
C SER A 43 3.07 25.64 -25.45
N PHE A 44 2.85 24.39 -25.72
CA PHE A 44 1.98 23.91 -26.79
C PHE A 44 0.86 23.01 -26.29
N GLU A 45 -0.31 23.02 -26.96
CA GLU A 45 -1.49 22.24 -26.51
C GLU A 45 -1.33 20.73 -26.57
N VAL A 46 -0.51 20.24 -27.51
CA VAL A 46 -0.34 18.80 -27.74
C VAL A 46 0.77 18.19 -26.87
N GLU A 47 1.59 19.02 -26.20
CA GLU A 47 2.66 18.51 -25.31
C GLU A 47 2.14 17.70 -24.11
N ASP A 48 0.92 17.97 -23.66
CA ASP A 48 0.35 17.47 -22.41
C ASP A 48 -0.95 16.65 -22.62
N ASN A 49 -1.06 15.90 -23.71
CA ASN A 49 -2.20 14.97 -23.87
C ASN A 49 -2.02 13.72 -23.01
N ASP A 50 -3.12 13.24 -22.41
CA ASP A 50 -3.15 12.08 -21.51
C ASP A 50 -2.61 10.77 -22.15
N GLU A 51 -2.38 10.73 -23.47
CA GLU A 51 -1.95 9.53 -24.21
C GLU A 51 -0.52 9.55 -24.73
N ASN A 52 0.13 10.74 -24.87
CA ASN A 52 1.49 10.83 -25.40
C ASN A 52 2.29 11.95 -24.71
N SER A 53 3.42 11.60 -24.13
CA SER A 53 4.41 12.56 -23.64
C SER A 53 5.47 12.80 -24.72
N PHE A 54 5.51 13.99 -25.27
CA PHE A 54 6.59 14.45 -26.15
C PHE A 54 7.76 15.05 -25.34
N ALA A 55 8.06 14.50 -24.18
CA ALA A 55 9.15 14.95 -23.32
C ALA A 55 10.48 14.95 -24.09
N GLY A 56 11.18 16.07 -24.09
CA GLY A 56 12.49 16.22 -24.72
C GLY A 56 12.48 16.57 -26.22
N GLN A 57 11.33 16.71 -26.87
CA GLN A 57 11.25 17.10 -28.28
C GLN A 57 11.16 18.63 -28.52
N PHE A 58 10.95 19.41 -27.47
CA PHE A 58 10.77 20.85 -27.56
C PHE A 58 11.85 21.61 -26.81
N ASP A 59 12.36 22.67 -27.46
CA ASP A 59 13.49 23.42 -26.96
C ASP A 59 13.15 24.24 -25.71
N THR A 60 13.98 24.09 -24.68
CA THR A 60 14.04 24.95 -23.49
C THR A 60 15.43 25.57 -23.43
N PHE A 61 15.51 26.89 -23.44
CA PHE A 61 16.75 27.62 -23.34
C PHE A 61 16.84 28.30 -21.97
N LEU A 62 17.92 28.04 -21.25
CA LEU A 62 18.17 28.54 -19.90
C LEU A 62 19.33 29.56 -19.91
N ASN A 63 19.40 30.41 -18.89
CA ASN A 63 20.45 31.45 -18.73
C ASN A 63 20.54 32.41 -19.91
N ILE A 64 19.41 32.79 -20.50
CA ILE A 64 19.36 33.70 -21.63
C ILE A 64 19.42 35.13 -21.14
N ASN A 65 20.42 35.91 -21.62
CA ASN A 65 20.50 37.32 -21.29
C ASN A 65 19.27 38.07 -21.82
N ARG A 66 18.82 39.06 -21.07
CA ARG A 66 17.69 39.94 -21.42
C ARG A 66 17.72 40.42 -22.87
N ARG A 67 18.88 40.87 -23.39
CA ARG A 67 19.06 41.32 -24.76
C ARG A 67 18.86 40.25 -25.83
N ASP A 68 19.06 38.99 -25.48
CA ASP A 68 19.04 37.87 -26.43
C ASP A 68 17.69 37.12 -26.43
N VAL A 69 16.77 37.49 -25.54
CA VAL A 69 15.47 36.78 -25.33
C VAL A 69 14.69 36.72 -26.64
N SER A 70 14.63 37.82 -27.43
CA SER A 70 13.90 37.84 -28.71
C SER A 70 14.42 36.79 -29.70
N PHE A 71 15.73 36.62 -29.79
CA PHE A 71 16.36 35.61 -30.65
C PHE A 71 15.96 34.18 -30.24
N TYR A 72 15.90 33.89 -28.94
CA TYR A 72 15.53 32.57 -28.46
C TYR A 72 14.03 32.29 -28.56
N ILE A 73 13.18 33.32 -28.48
CA ILE A 73 11.76 33.20 -28.81
C ILE A 73 11.59 32.72 -30.25
N ASP A 74 12.33 33.34 -31.20
CA ASP A 74 12.27 32.96 -32.61
C ASP A 74 12.77 31.53 -32.83
N LYS A 75 13.82 31.10 -32.13
CA LYS A 75 14.26 29.68 -32.15
C LYS A 75 13.20 28.71 -31.70
N VAL A 76 12.51 28.97 -30.56
CA VAL A 76 11.41 28.15 -30.10
C VAL A 76 10.28 28.10 -31.14
N LYS A 77 9.95 29.24 -31.77
CA LYS A 77 8.96 29.30 -32.85
C LYS A 77 9.39 28.52 -34.10
N GLU A 78 10.68 28.49 -34.41
CA GLU A 78 11.21 27.69 -35.53
C GLU A 78 11.10 26.18 -35.27
N SER A 79 11.29 25.72 -34.02
CA SER A 79 11.12 24.31 -33.69
C SER A 79 9.67 23.83 -33.90
N TYR A 80 8.68 24.68 -33.65
CA TYR A 80 7.29 24.40 -34.00
C TYR A 80 7.04 24.19 -35.49
N LYS A 81 7.69 24.99 -36.33
CA LYS A 81 7.57 24.88 -37.80
C LYS A 81 8.14 23.56 -38.32
N LYS A 82 9.27 23.08 -37.75
CA LYS A 82 9.92 21.83 -38.13
C LYS A 82 9.04 20.61 -37.83
N LEU A 83 8.19 20.69 -36.81
CA LEU A 83 7.28 19.65 -36.44
C LEU A 83 5.92 19.67 -37.16
N ASN A 84 5.78 20.51 -38.27
CA ASN A 84 4.53 20.70 -39.02
C ASN A 84 3.34 21.12 -38.13
N ILE A 85 3.60 21.80 -37.03
CA ILE A 85 2.58 22.32 -36.13
C ILE A 85 2.10 23.65 -36.67
N THR A 86 1.06 23.63 -37.50
CA THR A 86 0.56 24.81 -38.25
C THR A 86 -0.56 25.57 -37.53
N ASN A 87 -0.78 25.40 -36.26
CA ASN A 87 -1.93 26.01 -35.60
C ASN A 87 -1.58 27.10 -34.58
N THR A 88 -2.46 28.06 -34.49
CA THR A 88 -2.52 29.32 -33.74
C THR A 88 -2.29 29.25 -32.22
N ALA A 89 -1.88 28.12 -31.68
CA ALA A 89 -1.75 27.85 -30.24
C ALA A 89 -0.29 27.68 -29.76
N SER A 90 0.71 28.06 -30.58
CA SER A 90 2.12 27.96 -30.20
C SER A 90 2.54 29.20 -29.39
N LYS A 91 2.54 29.07 -28.07
CA LYS A 91 2.97 30.13 -27.15
C LYS A 91 4.38 29.87 -26.65
N VAL A 92 5.11 30.96 -26.32
CA VAL A 92 6.43 30.89 -25.72
C VAL A 92 6.37 31.51 -24.33
N ILE A 93 6.88 30.82 -23.33
CA ILE A 93 7.03 31.35 -21.97
C ILE A 93 8.41 31.96 -21.84
N VAL A 94 8.46 33.21 -21.38
CA VAL A 94 9.68 33.88 -20.92
C VAL A 94 9.56 34.05 -19.42
N GLN A 95 10.37 33.30 -18.67
CA GLN A 95 10.30 33.19 -17.21
C GLN A 95 11.63 33.66 -16.60
N GLU A 96 11.60 34.34 -15.46
CA GLU A 96 12.79 34.65 -14.68
C GLU A 96 13.60 33.40 -14.37
N MET A 97 14.92 33.50 -14.50
CA MET A 97 15.84 32.41 -14.20
C MET A 97 16.22 32.42 -12.73
N ILE A 98 15.86 31.37 -12.01
CA ILE A 98 16.27 31.20 -10.62
C ILE A 98 17.68 30.59 -10.58
N GLN A 99 18.63 31.29 -9.98
CA GLN A 99 19.97 30.76 -9.71
C GLN A 99 19.89 29.92 -8.41
N SER A 100 19.48 28.67 -8.57
CA SER A 100 19.11 27.78 -7.46
C SER A 100 20.30 27.24 -6.68
N ASP A 101 20.14 27.12 -5.38
CA ASP A 101 21.04 26.39 -4.49
C ASP A 101 20.78 24.88 -4.64
N TYR A 102 19.48 24.49 -4.70
CA TYR A 102 19.01 23.15 -5.02
C TYR A 102 17.94 23.23 -6.09
N SER A 103 17.80 22.16 -6.85
CA SER A 103 16.72 22.01 -7.82
C SER A 103 16.37 20.54 -8.00
N GLY A 104 15.26 20.26 -8.66
CA GLY A 104 14.87 18.89 -8.91
C GLY A 104 13.45 18.72 -9.44
N VAL A 105 12.96 17.51 -9.27
CA VAL A 105 11.64 17.09 -9.72
C VAL A 105 10.89 16.42 -8.57
N ILE A 106 9.60 16.69 -8.45
CA ILE A 106 8.69 16.01 -7.54
C ILE A 106 7.64 15.28 -8.36
N PHE A 107 7.51 13.98 -8.12
CA PHE A 107 6.36 13.20 -8.57
C PHE A 107 5.41 13.02 -7.38
N THR A 108 4.18 13.54 -7.47
CA THR A 108 3.20 13.43 -6.38
C THR A 108 2.68 12.01 -6.14
N ALA A 109 2.95 11.10 -7.07
CA ALA A 109 2.87 9.65 -6.93
C ALA A 109 4.06 9.04 -7.65
N ASN A 110 4.59 7.91 -7.16
CA ASN A 110 5.74 7.27 -7.79
C ASN A 110 5.40 6.80 -9.22
N PRO A 111 6.15 7.24 -10.24
CA PRO A 111 5.91 6.88 -11.63
C PRO A 111 5.96 5.37 -11.92
N THR A 112 6.57 4.58 -11.01
CA THR A 112 6.59 3.11 -11.10
C THR A 112 5.26 2.47 -10.72
N GLY A 113 4.29 3.27 -10.20
CA GLY A 113 2.93 2.83 -9.91
C GLY A 113 2.55 2.80 -8.44
N ILE A 114 3.40 3.23 -7.51
CA ILE A 114 3.07 3.31 -6.08
C ILE A 114 2.39 4.66 -5.82
N LEU A 115 1.05 4.67 -5.80
CA LEU A 115 0.26 5.91 -5.82
C LEU A 115 0.29 6.71 -4.51
N ASN A 116 0.61 6.08 -3.38
CA ASN A 116 0.73 6.72 -2.08
C ASN A 116 2.18 7.06 -1.70
N GLU A 117 3.10 6.97 -2.65
CA GLU A 117 4.50 7.31 -2.47
C GLU A 117 4.88 8.49 -3.38
N MET A 118 5.20 9.62 -2.79
CA MET A 118 5.75 10.78 -3.49
C MET A 118 7.26 10.58 -3.66
N VAL A 119 7.78 10.93 -4.83
CA VAL A 119 9.22 10.87 -5.12
C VAL A 119 9.74 12.27 -5.34
N ILE A 120 10.79 12.65 -4.59
CA ILE A 120 11.46 13.95 -4.71
C ILE A 120 12.91 13.69 -5.07
N VAL A 121 13.31 14.10 -6.27
CA VAL A 121 14.71 14.06 -6.71
C VAL A 121 15.30 15.44 -6.50
N ALA A 122 16.43 15.53 -5.82
CA ALA A 122 17.12 16.78 -5.51
C ALA A 122 18.59 16.70 -5.91
N GLY A 123 19.11 17.79 -6.42
CA GLY A 123 20.53 17.99 -6.70
C GLY A 123 20.95 19.43 -6.41
N GLU A 124 22.24 19.66 -6.22
CA GLU A 124 22.78 20.99 -6.01
C GLU A 124 22.84 21.80 -7.31
N GLY A 125 22.47 23.07 -7.26
CA GLY A 125 22.51 23.98 -8.38
C GLY A 125 21.36 23.86 -9.37
N LEU A 126 21.61 24.07 -10.65
CA LEU A 126 20.60 24.21 -11.69
C LEU A 126 20.03 22.86 -12.16
N GLY A 127 18.71 22.79 -12.36
CA GLY A 127 17.97 21.58 -12.74
C GLY A 127 18.41 20.93 -14.07
N CYS A 128 18.99 21.68 -15.01
CA CYS A 128 19.53 21.10 -16.25
C CYS A 128 20.66 20.09 -16.01
N ASN A 129 21.46 20.32 -14.98
CA ASN A 129 22.57 19.42 -14.62
C ASN A 129 22.05 18.08 -14.04
N ILE A 130 20.86 18.08 -13.44
CA ILE A 130 20.19 16.90 -12.89
C ILE A 130 19.64 16.04 -14.03
N VAL A 131 18.94 16.66 -14.97
CA VAL A 131 18.31 15.96 -16.11
C VAL A 131 19.35 15.33 -17.04
N GLU A 132 20.55 15.90 -17.09
CA GLU A 132 21.66 15.41 -17.93
C GLU A 132 22.62 14.46 -17.19
N ASP A 133 22.26 13.96 -15.98
CA ASP A 133 23.09 13.08 -15.13
C ASP A 133 24.51 13.63 -14.86
N LYS A 134 24.69 14.94 -14.85
CA LYS A 134 25.98 15.58 -14.64
C LYS A 134 26.38 15.74 -13.19
N ILE A 135 25.43 15.62 -12.28
CA ILE A 135 25.62 15.79 -10.84
C ILE A 135 24.98 14.63 -10.07
N SER A 136 25.54 14.34 -8.89
CA SER A 136 24.94 13.38 -7.97
C SER A 136 23.62 13.92 -7.44
N THR A 137 22.60 13.06 -7.41
CA THR A 137 21.28 13.38 -6.91
C THR A 137 20.92 12.53 -5.71
N THR A 138 20.07 13.07 -4.86
CA THR A 138 19.40 12.34 -3.77
C THR A 138 17.95 12.13 -4.13
N THR A 139 17.46 10.93 -3.98
CA THR A 139 16.03 10.61 -4.17
C THR A 139 15.40 10.38 -2.82
N TYR A 140 14.37 11.15 -2.49
CA TYR A 140 13.55 10.99 -1.30
C TYR A 140 12.23 10.33 -1.68
N TYR A 141 11.83 9.32 -0.92
CA TYR A 141 10.55 8.62 -1.06
C TYR A 141 9.70 8.93 0.17
N TYR A 142 8.60 9.62 -0.01
CA TYR A 142 7.70 10.03 1.05
C TYR A 142 6.39 9.27 0.97
N ASN A 143 6.08 8.47 2.00
CA ASN A 143 4.79 7.80 2.12
C ASN A 143 3.74 8.80 2.63
N VAL A 144 2.71 9.03 1.83
CA VAL A 144 1.66 10.04 2.11
C VAL A 144 0.75 9.60 3.27
N ASP A 145 0.51 8.31 3.43
CA ASP A 145 -0.36 7.75 4.47
C ASP A 145 0.35 7.75 5.83
N ASP A 146 1.58 7.25 5.87
CA ASP A 146 2.37 7.12 7.11
C ASP A 146 3.10 8.40 7.51
N LYS A 147 3.17 9.39 6.61
CA LYS A 147 3.87 10.66 6.77
C LYS A 147 5.35 10.50 7.17
N ASN A 148 5.98 9.47 6.65
CA ASN A 148 7.40 9.20 6.84
C ASN A 148 8.13 9.18 5.49
N TYR A 149 9.45 9.29 5.52
CA TYR A 149 10.27 9.23 4.32
C TYR A 149 11.57 8.46 4.56
N TYR A 150 12.12 7.95 3.49
CA TYR A 150 13.49 7.46 3.39
C TYR A 150 14.16 8.10 2.17
N PHE A 151 15.45 7.97 2.03
CA PHE A 151 16.19 8.52 0.90
C PHE A 151 17.33 7.60 0.49
N GLU A 152 17.73 7.71 -0.76
CA GLU A 152 18.89 7.05 -1.35
C GLU A 152 20.02 8.07 -1.53
N ASN A 153 21.25 7.63 -1.33
CA ASN A 153 22.47 8.43 -1.34
C ASN A 153 22.62 9.35 -0.11
N GLU A 154 23.26 10.48 -0.25
CA GLU A 154 23.54 11.44 0.82
C GLU A 154 22.37 12.41 1.00
N ASN A 155 22.03 12.73 2.24
CA ASN A 155 20.96 13.69 2.54
C ASN A 155 21.45 15.12 2.27
N ILE A 156 20.98 15.75 1.19
CA ILE A 156 21.39 17.12 0.81
C ILE A 156 20.38 18.19 1.20
N LEU A 157 19.09 17.85 1.38
CA LEU A 157 18.06 18.81 1.77
C LEU A 157 17.91 18.86 3.30
N ASN A 158 17.82 20.08 3.85
CA ASN A 158 17.40 20.19 5.23
C ASN A 158 15.91 19.85 5.41
N LYS A 159 15.52 19.53 6.66
CA LYS A 159 14.16 19.06 6.95
C LYS A 159 13.07 20.08 6.62
N ASN A 160 13.35 21.37 6.75
CA ASN A 160 12.36 22.42 6.48
C ASN A 160 12.07 22.51 4.99
N ILE A 161 13.10 22.57 4.15
CA ILE A 161 12.96 22.57 2.69
C ILE A 161 12.21 21.32 2.23
N LEU A 162 12.55 20.13 2.75
CA LEU A 162 11.87 18.90 2.38
C LEU A 162 10.38 18.92 2.76
N ASN A 163 10.04 19.44 3.93
CA ASN A 163 8.64 19.59 4.35
C ASN A 163 7.90 20.58 3.45
N ASP A 164 8.50 21.72 3.12
CA ASP A 164 7.90 22.73 2.24
C ASP A 164 7.64 22.15 0.84
N LEU A 165 8.57 21.37 0.29
CA LEU A 165 8.40 20.68 -0.99
C LEU A 165 7.23 19.69 -0.93
N ILE A 166 7.11 18.90 0.16
CA ILE A 166 6.00 17.96 0.35
C ILE A 166 4.66 18.70 0.44
N GLU A 167 4.57 19.75 1.26
CA GLU A 167 3.34 20.54 1.44
C GLU A 167 2.90 21.20 0.13
N ILE A 168 3.84 21.82 -0.59
CA ILE A 168 3.55 22.43 -1.89
C ILE A 168 3.07 21.37 -2.89
N ALA A 169 3.72 20.21 -2.97
CA ALA A 169 3.34 19.13 -3.86
C ALA A 169 1.93 18.60 -3.57
N VAL A 170 1.59 18.40 -2.29
CA VAL A 170 0.24 18.00 -1.86
C VAL A 170 -0.80 19.06 -2.27
N LYS A 171 -0.48 20.35 -2.10
CA LYS A 171 -1.34 21.46 -2.51
C LYS A 171 -1.54 21.49 -4.02
N ILE A 172 -0.49 21.30 -4.81
CA ILE A 172 -0.54 21.26 -6.27
C ILE A 172 -1.38 20.07 -6.75
N LYS A 173 -1.17 18.86 -6.21
CA LYS A 173 -2.01 17.68 -6.50
C LYS A 173 -3.49 17.98 -6.25
N LYS A 174 -3.82 18.66 -5.15
CA LYS A 174 -5.20 19.03 -4.81
C LYS A 174 -5.78 20.05 -5.77
N ILE A 175 -5.00 21.04 -6.23
CA ILE A 175 -5.44 22.07 -7.20
C ILE A 175 -5.80 21.40 -8.53
N PHE A 176 -4.94 20.54 -9.05
CA PHE A 176 -5.14 19.90 -10.35
C PHE A 176 -5.98 18.63 -10.31
N GLN A 177 -6.26 18.08 -9.12
CA GLN A 177 -6.97 16.81 -8.90
C GLN A 177 -6.37 15.63 -9.72
N LYS A 178 -5.07 15.67 -9.96
CA LYS A 178 -4.30 14.66 -10.70
C LYS A 178 -2.94 14.49 -10.04
N ASP A 179 -2.29 13.36 -10.29
CA ASP A 179 -0.89 13.20 -9.92
C ASP A 179 -0.01 13.99 -10.88
N MET A 180 0.94 14.73 -10.29
CA MET A 180 1.70 15.77 -10.98
C MET A 180 3.20 15.48 -10.95
N ASP A 181 3.84 15.78 -12.05
CA ASP A 181 5.29 15.92 -12.26
C ASP A 181 5.61 17.42 -12.15
N ILE A 182 6.43 17.80 -11.17
CA ILE A 182 6.66 19.19 -10.76
C ILE A 182 8.16 19.47 -10.80
N GLU A 183 8.59 20.43 -11.63
CA GLU A 183 9.95 20.97 -11.59
C GLU A 183 10.03 22.08 -10.55
N TYR A 184 11.06 22.06 -9.71
CA TYR A 184 11.26 23.07 -8.67
C TYR A 184 12.70 23.59 -8.61
N ALA A 185 12.85 24.75 -8.01
CA ALA A 185 14.13 25.32 -7.60
C ALA A 185 14.03 25.84 -6.17
N VAL A 186 15.12 25.79 -5.43
CA VAL A 186 15.25 26.38 -4.10
C VAL A 186 16.34 27.42 -4.15
N LYS A 187 16.04 28.62 -3.67
CA LYS A 187 16.98 29.72 -3.56
C LYS A 187 16.79 30.44 -2.23
N ASP A 188 17.85 30.57 -1.44
CA ASP A 188 17.80 31.20 -0.11
C ASP A 188 16.65 30.64 0.76
N ASP A 189 16.55 29.31 0.84
CA ASP A 189 15.49 28.51 1.49
C ASP A 189 14.05 28.72 0.95
N ASN A 190 13.86 29.48 -0.12
CA ASN A 190 12.55 29.67 -0.75
C ASN A 190 12.37 28.69 -1.91
N VAL A 191 11.22 28.01 -1.93
CA VAL A 191 10.84 27.09 -2.99
C VAL A 191 10.13 27.84 -4.10
N TYR A 192 10.54 27.61 -5.34
CA TYR A 192 9.93 28.13 -6.58
C TYR A 192 9.49 26.96 -7.45
N ILE A 193 8.27 26.98 -7.93
CA ILE A 193 7.77 25.98 -8.88
C ILE A 193 8.00 26.48 -10.31
N LEU A 194 8.82 25.75 -11.04
CA LEU A 194 9.23 26.11 -12.39
C LEU A 194 8.27 25.59 -13.46
N GLN A 195 7.68 24.40 -13.22
CA GLN A 195 6.71 23.77 -14.09
C GLN A 195 5.90 22.73 -13.31
N ALA A 196 4.65 22.47 -13.72
CA ALA A 196 3.85 21.36 -13.24
C ALA A 196 3.04 20.77 -14.41
N ARG A 197 3.04 19.45 -14.53
CA ARG A 197 2.24 18.70 -15.53
C ARG A 197 1.73 17.40 -14.95
N PRO A 198 0.62 16.82 -15.47
CA PRO A 198 0.16 15.50 -15.06
C PRO A 198 1.19 14.41 -15.35
N ILE A 199 1.27 13.41 -14.46
CA ILE A 199 2.03 12.18 -14.72
C ILE A 199 1.25 11.34 -15.72
N THR A 200 1.84 11.05 -16.88
CA THR A 200 1.16 10.33 -17.98
C THR A 200 1.41 8.81 -17.95
N THR A 201 2.36 8.35 -17.15
CA THR A 201 2.73 6.93 -17.08
C THR A 201 1.80 6.09 -16.20
N LEU A 202 1.03 6.73 -15.30
CA LEU A 202 0.15 6.06 -14.35
C LEU A 202 -1.16 5.61 -14.99
N LYS A 203 -1.53 4.34 -14.77
CA LYS A 203 -2.76 3.71 -15.27
C LYS A 203 -3.74 3.43 -14.14
N TYR A 204 -4.54 4.40 -13.76
CA TYR A 204 -5.47 4.31 -12.64
C TYR A 204 -6.53 3.21 -12.77
N SER A 205 -6.90 2.84 -14.00
CA SER A 205 -7.86 1.75 -14.25
C SER A 205 -7.41 0.37 -13.75
N LYS A 206 -6.12 0.21 -13.47
CA LYS A 206 -5.51 -1.01 -12.93
C LYS A 206 -4.98 -0.82 -11.52
N THR A 207 -5.47 0.17 -10.77
CA THR A 207 -5.02 0.43 -9.40
C THR A 207 -5.36 -0.73 -8.48
N VAL A 208 -4.36 -1.26 -7.78
CA VAL A 208 -4.49 -2.26 -6.72
C VAL A 208 -4.25 -1.59 -5.38
N ILE A 209 -5.17 -1.79 -4.44
CA ILE A 209 -5.03 -1.29 -3.07
C ILE A 209 -4.54 -2.44 -2.21
N LEU A 210 -3.38 -2.26 -1.59
CA LEU A 210 -2.78 -3.21 -0.67
C LEU A 210 -2.88 -2.69 0.75
N ASP A 211 -3.37 -3.53 1.67
CA ASP A 211 -3.52 -3.19 3.08
C ASP A 211 -2.91 -4.29 3.96
N ASN A 212 -2.15 -3.93 4.98
CA ASN A 212 -1.57 -4.86 5.92
C ASN A 212 -1.92 -4.56 7.39
N SER A 213 -2.82 -3.63 7.65
CA SER A 213 -3.17 -3.18 9.01
C SER A 213 -3.59 -4.33 9.95
N ASN A 214 -4.25 -5.34 9.43
CA ASN A 214 -4.67 -6.52 10.19
C ASN A 214 -3.73 -7.70 9.98
N ILE A 215 -3.35 -8.02 8.74
CA ILE A 215 -2.54 -9.21 8.43
C ILE A 215 -1.11 -9.12 9.01
N VAL A 216 -0.63 -7.93 9.35
CA VAL A 216 0.66 -7.73 10.02
C VAL A 216 0.73 -8.41 11.39
N GLU A 217 -0.38 -8.65 12.06
CA GLU A 217 -0.43 -9.41 13.31
C GLU A 217 -0.02 -10.88 13.08
N SER A 218 -0.43 -11.44 11.94
CA SER A 218 -0.12 -12.81 11.54
C SER A 218 1.27 -12.96 10.90
N TYR A 219 1.66 -11.98 10.10
CA TYR A 219 2.92 -11.96 9.35
C TYR A 219 3.70 -10.67 9.59
N PRO A 220 4.24 -10.45 10.80
CA PRO A 220 4.95 -9.23 11.15
C PRO A 220 6.27 -9.09 10.38
N GLY A 221 6.60 -7.86 9.98
CA GLY A 221 7.87 -7.53 9.34
C GLY A 221 8.07 -8.22 7.97
N ILE A 222 9.30 -8.60 7.67
CA ILE A 222 9.67 -9.28 6.43
C ILE A 222 9.39 -10.78 6.56
N SER A 223 8.68 -11.35 5.60
CA SER A 223 8.43 -12.79 5.47
C SER A 223 9.25 -13.36 4.32
N LEU A 224 9.84 -14.55 4.52
CA LEU A 224 10.63 -15.22 3.48
C LEU A 224 9.74 -15.78 2.35
N PRO A 225 10.32 -16.07 1.16
CA PRO A 225 9.56 -16.49 -0.02
C PRO A 225 8.67 -17.72 0.22
N LEU A 226 9.13 -18.69 1.02
CA LEU A 226 8.35 -19.90 1.31
C LEU A 226 7.07 -19.55 2.10
N THR A 227 7.18 -18.72 3.15
CA THR A 227 6.02 -18.22 3.90
C THR A 227 5.07 -17.43 3.02
N GLN A 228 5.60 -16.56 2.14
CA GLN A 228 4.77 -15.79 1.21
C GLN A 228 3.98 -16.70 0.26
N SER A 229 4.62 -17.74 -0.30
CA SER A 229 3.97 -18.69 -1.20
C SER A 229 2.91 -19.51 -0.46
N PHE A 230 3.23 -19.99 0.74
CA PHE A 230 2.32 -20.73 1.61
C PHE A 230 1.09 -19.90 1.96
N ALA A 231 1.28 -18.67 2.44
CA ALA A 231 0.18 -17.79 2.79
C ALA A 231 -0.74 -17.50 1.60
N LYS A 232 -0.17 -17.19 0.41
CA LYS A 232 -0.96 -16.98 -0.81
C LYS A 232 -1.81 -18.19 -1.16
N GLN A 233 -1.22 -19.39 -1.12
CA GLN A 233 -1.94 -20.62 -1.47
C GLN A 233 -3.09 -20.89 -0.50
N ILE A 234 -2.83 -20.83 0.81
CA ILE A 234 -3.88 -21.06 1.82
C ILE A 234 -5.03 -20.06 1.70
N TYR A 235 -4.73 -18.78 1.52
CA TYR A 235 -5.80 -17.78 1.34
C TYR A 235 -6.59 -18.02 0.05
N ALA A 236 -5.92 -18.34 -1.06
CA ALA A 236 -6.58 -18.67 -2.31
C ALA A 236 -7.56 -19.84 -2.14
N ASP A 237 -7.12 -20.93 -1.51
CA ASP A 237 -7.93 -22.12 -1.30
C ASP A 237 -9.12 -21.86 -0.37
N VAL A 238 -8.88 -21.14 0.73
CA VAL A 238 -9.97 -20.76 1.67
C VAL A 238 -11.07 -19.97 0.95
N PHE A 239 -10.70 -19.00 0.12
CA PHE A 239 -11.68 -18.20 -0.62
C PHE A 239 -12.34 -18.99 -1.74
N LYS A 240 -11.63 -19.87 -2.46
CA LYS A 240 -12.22 -20.79 -3.45
C LYS A 240 -13.28 -21.68 -2.80
N HIS A 241 -12.97 -22.29 -1.64
CA HIS A 241 -13.93 -23.09 -0.90
C HIS A 241 -15.12 -22.26 -0.39
N CYS A 242 -14.86 -21.04 0.09
CA CYS A 242 -15.93 -20.12 0.51
C CYS A 242 -16.92 -19.85 -0.63
N ILE A 243 -16.44 -19.45 -1.81
CA ILE A 243 -17.26 -19.16 -2.98
C ILE A 243 -17.98 -20.43 -3.48
N TYR A 244 -17.28 -21.56 -3.47
CA TYR A 244 -17.88 -22.85 -3.86
C TYR A 244 -19.09 -23.22 -2.98
N HIS A 245 -18.97 -23.09 -1.66
CA HIS A 245 -20.06 -23.37 -0.73
C HIS A 245 -21.15 -22.29 -0.78
N LEU A 246 -20.78 -21.04 -0.89
CA LEU A 246 -21.69 -19.90 -1.00
C LEU A 246 -22.58 -20.02 -2.25
N SER A 247 -22.01 -20.45 -3.38
CA SER A 247 -22.71 -20.62 -4.65
C SER A 247 -23.45 -21.96 -4.81
N GLN A 248 -23.50 -22.77 -3.73
CA GLN A 248 -24.05 -24.15 -3.77
C GLN A 248 -23.35 -25.03 -4.81
N LYS A 249 -22.01 -25.05 -4.76
CA LYS A 249 -21.11 -25.89 -5.56
C LYS A 249 -21.04 -25.52 -7.04
N ASP A 250 -21.18 -24.24 -7.36
CA ASP A 250 -21.02 -23.72 -8.73
C ASP A 250 -19.52 -23.60 -9.08
N LYS A 251 -18.97 -24.63 -9.72
CA LYS A 251 -17.56 -24.64 -10.14
C LYS A 251 -17.26 -23.57 -11.21
N ASN A 252 -18.22 -23.32 -12.12
CA ASN A 252 -18.00 -22.33 -13.18
C ASN A 252 -17.80 -20.92 -12.60
N LEU A 253 -18.49 -20.59 -11.50
CA LEU A 253 -18.26 -19.32 -10.81
C LEU A 253 -16.87 -19.27 -10.18
N VAL A 254 -16.44 -20.34 -9.50
CA VAL A 254 -15.11 -20.40 -8.89
C VAL A 254 -14.01 -20.29 -9.95
N ASP A 255 -14.12 -21.04 -11.04
CA ASP A 255 -13.16 -21.03 -12.15
C ASP A 255 -13.13 -19.66 -12.84
N GLY A 256 -14.28 -19.03 -13.03
CA GLY A 256 -14.40 -17.67 -13.59
C GLY A 256 -13.80 -16.56 -12.70
N MET A 257 -13.63 -16.84 -11.41
CA MET A 257 -13.02 -15.93 -10.43
C MET A 257 -11.59 -16.32 -10.06
N SER A 258 -11.00 -17.35 -10.67
CA SER A 258 -9.72 -17.92 -10.26
C SER A 258 -8.60 -16.87 -10.18
N ASP A 259 -8.50 -15.98 -11.15
CA ASP A 259 -7.49 -14.91 -11.16
C ASP A 259 -7.60 -14.01 -9.91
N HIS A 260 -8.80 -13.62 -9.52
CA HIS A 260 -9.02 -12.83 -8.31
C HIS A 260 -8.76 -13.63 -7.02
N LEU A 261 -9.21 -14.89 -6.98
CA LEU A 261 -9.08 -15.76 -5.81
C LEU A 261 -7.63 -16.17 -5.56
N ASP A 262 -6.83 -16.35 -6.61
CA ASP A 262 -5.40 -16.64 -6.50
C ASP A 262 -4.58 -15.42 -6.03
N HIS A 263 -5.15 -14.22 -6.15
CA HIS A 263 -4.52 -12.96 -5.77
C HIS A 263 -5.20 -12.26 -4.58
N MET A 264 -5.75 -13.01 -3.62
CA MET A 264 -6.32 -12.45 -2.38
C MET A 264 -5.26 -11.76 -1.52
N LEU A 265 -4.02 -12.27 -1.57
CA LEU A 265 -2.85 -11.65 -0.98
C LEU A 265 -1.88 -11.17 -2.06
N ALA A 266 -1.19 -10.08 -1.77
CA ALA A 266 -0.05 -9.60 -2.52
C ALA A 266 1.20 -9.58 -1.64
N CYS A 267 2.36 -9.75 -2.26
CA CYS A 267 3.65 -9.66 -1.57
C CYS A 267 4.50 -8.62 -2.28
N THR A 268 4.95 -7.62 -1.55
CA THR A 268 5.85 -6.59 -2.05
C THR A 268 6.84 -6.19 -0.97
N ASN A 269 8.09 -5.92 -1.34
CA ASN A 269 9.18 -5.58 -0.42
C ASN A 269 9.30 -6.55 0.77
N GLY A 270 9.07 -7.84 0.54
CA GLY A 270 9.13 -8.88 1.56
C GLY A 270 7.97 -8.89 2.56
N ARG A 271 6.95 -8.07 2.38
CA ARG A 271 5.78 -7.98 3.26
C ARG A 271 4.52 -8.52 2.58
N ILE A 272 3.61 -9.03 3.40
CA ILE A 272 2.33 -9.61 2.95
C ILE A 272 1.21 -8.59 3.17
N TYR A 273 0.33 -8.45 2.19
CA TYR A 273 -0.78 -7.51 2.17
C TYR A 273 -2.06 -8.19 1.70
N TYR A 274 -3.21 -7.74 2.17
CA TYR A 274 -4.50 -8.01 1.51
C TYR A 274 -4.61 -7.23 0.21
N ASN A 275 -5.06 -7.87 -0.86
CA ASN A 275 -5.50 -7.20 -2.07
C ASN A 275 -6.96 -6.77 -1.91
N ILE A 276 -7.18 -5.56 -1.44
CA ILE A 276 -8.50 -5.05 -1.05
C ILE A 276 -9.50 -5.08 -2.21
N ASN A 277 -9.06 -4.85 -3.44
CA ASN A 277 -9.92 -4.89 -4.62
C ASN A 277 -10.58 -6.28 -4.75
N ASN A 278 -9.81 -7.35 -4.59
CA ASN A 278 -10.33 -8.72 -4.70
C ASN A 278 -11.25 -9.07 -3.52
N TRP A 279 -10.98 -8.57 -2.32
CA TRP A 279 -11.90 -8.70 -1.19
C TRP A 279 -13.25 -8.02 -1.47
N TYR A 280 -13.24 -6.81 -2.03
CA TYR A 280 -14.48 -6.12 -2.39
C TYR A 280 -15.29 -6.87 -3.43
N LEU A 281 -14.64 -7.49 -4.42
CA LEU A 281 -15.33 -8.31 -5.43
C LEU A 281 -16.11 -9.46 -4.81
N ILE A 282 -15.53 -10.13 -3.80
CA ILE A 282 -16.21 -11.20 -3.07
C ILE A 282 -17.37 -10.65 -2.24
N ILE A 283 -17.17 -9.56 -1.50
CA ILE A 283 -18.22 -8.95 -0.69
C ILE A 283 -19.39 -8.49 -1.58
N LYS A 284 -19.11 -8.00 -2.80
CA LYS A 284 -20.15 -7.59 -3.76
C LYS A 284 -21.04 -8.73 -4.27
N LEU A 285 -20.64 -9.98 -4.07
CA LEU A 285 -21.54 -11.13 -4.32
C LEU A 285 -22.62 -11.28 -3.26
N LEU A 286 -22.41 -10.72 -2.06
CA LEU A 286 -23.31 -10.88 -0.92
C LEU A 286 -24.48 -9.87 -0.96
N PRO A 287 -25.64 -10.21 -0.36
CA PRO A 287 -26.72 -9.25 -0.19
C PRO A 287 -26.27 -8.08 0.72
N CYS A 288 -26.76 -6.87 0.44
CA CYS A 288 -26.40 -5.65 1.20
C CYS A 288 -24.90 -5.34 1.18
N SER A 289 -24.21 -5.67 0.10
CA SER A 289 -22.74 -5.52 -0.05
C SER A 289 -22.20 -4.15 0.33
N ASP A 290 -22.91 -3.05 0.01
CA ASP A 290 -22.46 -1.68 0.33
C ASP A 290 -22.33 -1.45 1.84
N LYS A 291 -23.22 -2.07 2.65
CA LYS A 291 -23.13 -2.03 4.11
C LYS A 291 -22.00 -2.90 4.62
N LEU A 292 -21.84 -4.08 4.05
CA LEU A 292 -20.76 -5.02 4.42
C LEU A 292 -19.38 -4.44 4.08
N ILE A 293 -19.23 -3.75 2.96
CA ILE A 293 -17.99 -3.05 2.59
C ILE A 293 -17.65 -1.96 3.63
N LYS A 294 -18.64 -1.18 4.08
CA LYS A 294 -18.41 -0.17 5.10
C LYS A 294 -17.95 -0.76 6.43
N ILE A 295 -18.61 -1.83 6.89
CA ILE A 295 -18.22 -2.57 8.11
C ILE A 295 -16.79 -3.09 7.96
N TRP A 296 -16.45 -3.64 6.79
CA TRP A 296 -15.12 -4.14 6.48
C TRP A 296 -14.06 -3.01 6.50
N GLN A 297 -14.36 -1.86 5.93
CA GLN A 297 -13.49 -0.68 5.95
C GLN A 297 -13.24 -0.17 7.36
N GLU A 298 -14.29 -0.08 8.18
CA GLU A 298 -14.17 0.31 9.59
C GLU A 298 -13.26 -0.65 10.37
N MET A 299 -13.37 -1.95 10.12
CA MET A 299 -12.55 -2.97 10.77
C MET A 299 -11.05 -2.86 10.40
N LEU A 300 -10.75 -2.59 9.13
CA LEU A 300 -9.38 -2.40 8.66
C LEU A 300 -8.80 -1.00 9.01
N GLY A 301 -9.61 -0.11 9.60
CA GLY A 301 -9.21 1.28 9.81
C GLY A 301 -9.00 2.09 8.52
N VAL A 302 -9.62 1.62 7.42
CA VAL A 302 -9.48 2.16 6.08
C VAL A 302 -10.62 3.12 5.78
N GLU A 303 -10.44 4.41 6.05
CA GLU A 303 -11.43 5.42 5.68
C GLU A 303 -11.35 5.77 4.18
N ASN A 304 -12.53 5.79 3.52
CA ASN A 304 -12.75 6.33 2.16
C ASN A 304 -11.88 5.75 1.04
N LYS A 305 -11.49 4.48 1.09
CA LYS A 305 -10.72 3.91 0.00
C LYS A 305 -11.60 3.51 -1.18
N TYR A 306 -11.11 3.88 -2.34
CA TYR A 306 -11.72 3.66 -3.64
C TYR A 306 -12.17 2.21 -3.82
N VAL A 307 -13.47 2.01 -3.96
CA VAL A 307 -14.08 0.74 -4.38
C VAL A 307 -14.24 0.82 -5.87
N ASN A 308 -13.50 0.02 -6.64
CA ASN A 308 -13.68 -0.02 -8.09
C ASN A 308 -15.10 -0.48 -8.44
N ASP A 309 -15.61 -0.08 -9.61
CA ASP A 309 -16.96 -0.45 -10.07
C ASP A 309 -17.04 -1.87 -10.67
N GLU A 310 -15.94 -2.61 -10.63
CA GLU A 310 -15.88 -3.98 -11.14
C GLU A 310 -16.86 -4.89 -10.41
N LYS A 311 -17.57 -5.72 -11.17
CA LYS A 311 -18.55 -6.67 -10.66
C LYS A 311 -18.37 -8.00 -11.38
N ILE A 312 -18.45 -9.08 -10.64
CA ILE A 312 -18.47 -10.42 -11.19
C ILE A 312 -19.83 -10.67 -11.84
N PRO A 313 -19.89 -11.04 -13.11
CA PRO A 313 -21.15 -11.39 -13.77
C PRO A 313 -21.65 -12.71 -13.20
N VAL A 314 -22.78 -12.69 -12.50
CA VAL A 314 -23.45 -13.87 -11.96
C VAL A 314 -24.88 -13.96 -12.48
N THR A 315 -25.34 -15.19 -12.76
CA THR A 315 -26.72 -15.44 -13.18
C THR A 315 -27.71 -15.11 -12.05
N PHE A 316 -28.96 -14.86 -12.42
CA PHE A 316 -30.01 -14.62 -11.43
C PHE A 316 -30.20 -15.81 -10.48
N LEU A 317 -30.11 -17.05 -10.98
CA LEU A 317 -30.19 -18.26 -10.18
C LEU A 317 -29.02 -18.37 -9.19
N THR A 318 -27.81 -18.07 -9.62
CA THR A 318 -26.62 -18.04 -8.75
C THR A 318 -26.78 -16.99 -7.63
N LYS A 319 -27.33 -15.81 -7.93
CA LYS A 319 -27.63 -14.79 -6.89
C LYS A 319 -28.61 -15.34 -5.83
N ILE A 320 -29.67 -16.03 -6.24
CA ILE A 320 -30.62 -16.64 -5.29
C ILE A 320 -29.92 -17.68 -4.42
N LYS A 321 -29.10 -18.55 -5.02
CA LYS A 321 -28.32 -19.55 -4.27
C LYS A 321 -27.39 -18.88 -3.23
N ILE A 322 -26.69 -17.83 -3.61
CA ILE A 322 -25.82 -17.07 -2.71
C ILE A 322 -26.61 -16.48 -1.54
N VAL A 323 -27.77 -15.87 -1.79
CA VAL A 323 -28.61 -15.31 -0.72
C VAL A 323 -29.08 -16.40 0.25
N ILE A 324 -29.55 -17.55 -0.27
CA ILE A 324 -29.98 -18.68 0.55
C ILE A 324 -28.81 -19.19 1.41
N SER A 325 -27.65 -19.41 0.80
CA SER A 325 -26.44 -19.87 1.50
C SER A 325 -25.98 -18.88 2.56
N PHE A 326 -26.00 -17.60 2.24
CA PHE A 326 -25.66 -16.53 3.18
C PHE A 326 -26.55 -16.52 4.42
N LEU A 327 -27.87 -16.61 4.23
CA LEU A 327 -28.85 -16.71 5.34
C LEU A 327 -28.66 -18.00 6.15
N HIS A 328 -28.36 -19.11 5.46
CA HIS A 328 -28.04 -20.36 6.13
C HIS A 328 -26.77 -20.23 6.99
N PHE A 329 -25.72 -19.63 6.47
CA PHE A 329 -24.47 -19.38 7.21
C PHE A 329 -24.70 -18.52 8.45
N LEU A 330 -25.44 -17.42 8.34
CA LEU A 330 -25.78 -16.59 9.51
C LEU A 330 -26.47 -17.38 10.64
N LYS A 331 -27.20 -18.45 10.32
CA LYS A 331 -27.88 -19.29 11.31
C LYS A 331 -26.99 -20.44 11.82
N SER A 332 -26.17 -21.03 10.95
CA SER A 332 -25.45 -22.28 11.24
C SER A 332 -24.02 -22.09 11.76
N THR A 333 -23.44 -20.91 11.62
CA THR A 333 -22.02 -20.65 11.92
C THR A 333 -21.57 -21.12 13.31
N PRO A 334 -22.27 -20.83 14.43
CA PRO A 334 -21.81 -21.30 15.75
C PRO A 334 -21.65 -22.81 15.81
N ARG A 335 -22.61 -23.57 15.25
CA ARG A 335 -22.55 -25.05 15.21
C ARG A 335 -21.45 -25.55 14.26
N SER A 336 -21.25 -24.86 13.15
CA SER A 336 -20.21 -25.21 12.20
C SER A 336 -18.81 -24.99 12.77
N MET A 337 -18.59 -23.92 13.54
CA MET A 337 -17.35 -23.68 14.28
C MET A 337 -17.08 -24.76 15.33
N GLU A 338 -18.08 -25.13 16.12
CA GLU A 338 -17.92 -26.20 17.11
C GLU A 338 -17.53 -27.53 16.45
N LYS A 339 -18.17 -27.86 15.32
CA LYS A 339 -17.83 -29.05 14.54
C LYS A 339 -16.42 -28.98 13.96
N LEU A 340 -16.03 -27.82 13.41
CA LEU A 340 -14.69 -27.60 12.89
C LEU A 340 -13.63 -27.78 13.98
N ASN A 341 -13.81 -27.19 15.15
CA ASN A 341 -12.87 -27.29 16.25
C ASN A 341 -12.68 -28.76 16.69
N ARG A 342 -13.77 -29.53 16.86
CA ARG A 342 -13.69 -30.97 17.22
C ARG A 342 -12.96 -31.77 16.13
N LYS A 343 -13.25 -31.50 14.86
CA LYS A 343 -12.55 -32.15 13.73
C LYS A 343 -11.08 -31.83 13.75
N PHE A 344 -10.73 -30.53 13.88
CA PHE A 344 -9.35 -30.08 13.91
C PHE A 344 -8.54 -30.69 15.05
N GLU A 345 -9.11 -30.80 16.27
CA GLU A 345 -8.45 -31.43 17.38
C GLU A 345 -8.17 -32.94 17.13
N ALA A 346 -9.11 -33.63 16.51
CA ALA A 346 -8.93 -35.05 16.14
C ALA A 346 -7.89 -35.22 15.03
N ASP A 347 -7.97 -34.41 13.96
CA ASP A 347 -7.05 -34.45 12.84
C ASP A 347 -5.62 -34.08 13.28
N LEU A 348 -5.44 -33.14 14.21
CA LEU A 348 -4.14 -32.72 14.73
C LEU A 348 -3.38 -33.89 15.39
N ILE A 349 -4.07 -34.77 16.11
CA ILE A 349 -3.47 -35.97 16.74
C ILE A 349 -2.95 -36.90 15.64
N ILE A 350 -3.79 -37.20 14.64
CA ILE A 350 -3.43 -38.07 13.50
C ILE A 350 -2.25 -37.49 12.73
N PHE A 351 -2.27 -36.20 12.44
CA PHE A 351 -1.21 -35.55 11.68
C PHE A 351 0.13 -35.54 12.42
N LYS A 352 0.13 -35.35 13.74
CA LYS A 352 1.35 -35.45 14.56
C LYS A 352 1.96 -36.86 14.48
N GLU A 353 1.15 -37.88 14.56
CA GLU A 353 1.61 -39.29 14.44
C GLU A 353 2.16 -39.55 13.00
N GLN A 354 1.44 -39.11 11.99
CA GLN A 354 1.89 -39.24 10.59
C GLN A 354 3.23 -38.56 10.33
N VAL A 355 3.41 -37.31 10.77
CA VAL A 355 4.67 -36.59 10.57
C VAL A 355 5.84 -37.27 11.29
N GLN A 356 5.61 -37.78 12.53
CA GLN A 356 6.66 -38.46 13.28
C GLN A 356 7.07 -39.81 12.67
N SER A 357 6.21 -40.43 11.90
CA SER A 357 6.47 -41.72 11.25
C SER A 357 7.22 -41.63 9.92
N GLN A 358 7.43 -40.41 9.37
CA GLN A 358 8.06 -40.23 8.07
C GLN A 358 9.58 -40.33 8.14
N ASN A 359 10.16 -41.01 7.14
CA ASN A 359 11.60 -41.28 7.09
C ASN A 359 12.31 -40.61 5.91
N SER A 360 11.58 -40.01 4.97
CA SER A 360 12.12 -39.33 3.83
C SER A 360 11.49 -37.94 3.61
N LEU A 361 12.22 -37.06 2.93
CA LEU A 361 11.69 -35.75 2.54
C LEU A 361 10.45 -35.88 1.64
N GLN A 362 10.43 -36.88 0.75
CA GLN A 362 9.28 -37.11 -0.13
C GLN A 362 8.04 -37.51 0.66
N ASP A 363 8.17 -38.41 1.62
CA ASP A 363 7.06 -38.83 2.48
C ASP A 363 6.50 -37.64 3.29
N LEU A 364 7.40 -36.78 3.81
CA LEU A 364 7.00 -35.53 4.49
C LEU A 364 6.23 -34.58 3.58
N LEU A 365 6.68 -34.38 2.33
CA LEU A 365 6.01 -33.55 1.35
C LEU A 365 4.62 -34.09 0.98
N ASP A 366 4.49 -35.40 0.83
CA ASP A 366 3.21 -36.02 0.51
C ASP A 366 2.26 -35.96 1.71
N THR A 367 2.77 -36.15 2.93
CA THR A 367 2.00 -35.94 4.18
C THR A 367 1.56 -34.50 4.31
N TYR A 368 2.44 -33.53 4.04
CA TYR A 368 2.12 -32.09 4.03
C TYR A 368 0.94 -31.79 3.10
N LYS A 369 0.94 -32.29 1.86
CA LYS A 369 -0.17 -32.09 0.91
C LYS A 369 -1.52 -32.62 1.43
N VAL A 370 -1.49 -33.75 2.11
CA VAL A 370 -2.69 -34.34 2.71
C VAL A 370 -3.22 -33.46 3.85
N ILE A 371 -2.32 -32.97 4.69
CA ILE A 371 -2.65 -32.07 5.81
C ILE A 371 -3.20 -30.74 5.28
N GLU A 372 -2.50 -30.13 4.30
CA GLU A 372 -2.91 -28.90 3.66
C GLU A 372 -4.30 -29.01 3.05
N ALA A 373 -4.58 -30.05 2.28
CA ALA A 373 -5.88 -30.30 1.68
C ALA A 373 -6.99 -30.51 2.72
N ALA A 374 -6.71 -31.21 3.82
CA ALA A 374 -7.67 -31.46 4.88
C ALA A 374 -8.02 -30.17 5.65
N ILE A 375 -7.03 -29.32 5.90
CA ILE A 375 -7.22 -28.04 6.60
C ILE A 375 -7.93 -27.04 5.67
N SER A 376 -7.45 -26.82 4.46
CA SER A 376 -7.97 -25.81 3.56
C SER A 376 -9.42 -26.05 3.15
N SER A 377 -9.86 -27.33 3.09
CA SER A 377 -11.22 -27.70 2.71
C SER A 377 -12.32 -27.12 3.61
N ASP A 378 -12.07 -27.00 4.90
CA ASP A 378 -13.04 -26.57 5.90
C ASP A 378 -12.70 -25.19 6.53
N TRP A 379 -11.49 -24.67 6.29
CA TRP A 379 -11.03 -23.41 6.89
C TRP A 379 -11.86 -22.19 6.48
N TYR A 380 -12.56 -22.26 5.35
CA TYR A 380 -13.51 -21.21 4.94
C TYR A 380 -14.58 -20.92 6.01
N ILE A 381 -14.86 -21.87 6.92
CA ILE A 381 -15.81 -21.69 8.03
C ILE A 381 -15.33 -20.60 8.99
N THR A 382 -14.02 -20.45 9.19
CA THR A 382 -13.46 -19.36 10.02
C THR A 382 -13.70 -17.99 9.38
N LEU A 383 -13.54 -17.87 8.07
CA LEU A 383 -13.85 -16.64 7.33
C LEU A 383 -15.35 -16.27 7.45
N ILE A 384 -16.23 -17.27 7.37
CA ILE A 384 -17.67 -17.05 7.58
C ILE A 384 -17.96 -16.66 9.03
N ASN A 385 -17.23 -17.22 10.00
CA ASN A 385 -17.36 -16.86 11.42
C ASN A 385 -16.93 -15.42 11.68
N ASP A 386 -15.86 -14.95 11.05
CA ASP A 386 -15.44 -13.56 11.16
C ASP A 386 -16.51 -12.62 10.62
N MET A 387 -17.04 -12.91 9.42
CA MET A 387 -18.14 -12.16 8.83
C MET A 387 -19.41 -12.21 9.73
N TYR A 388 -19.74 -13.36 10.29
CA TYR A 388 -20.84 -13.53 11.25
C TYR A 388 -20.63 -12.61 12.46
N THR A 389 -19.44 -12.66 13.05
CA THR A 389 -19.08 -11.85 14.22
C THR A 389 -19.18 -10.36 13.92
N PHE A 390 -18.68 -9.91 12.77
CA PHE A 390 -18.75 -8.48 12.36
C PHE A 390 -20.20 -8.02 12.16
N ILE A 391 -21.03 -8.82 11.53
CA ILE A 391 -22.44 -8.45 11.33
C ILE A 391 -23.15 -8.29 12.68
N TYR A 392 -22.98 -9.24 13.57
CA TYR A 392 -23.66 -9.20 14.87
C TYR A 392 -23.08 -8.13 15.80
N THR A 393 -21.77 -7.96 15.85
CA THR A 393 -21.16 -6.87 16.63
C THR A 393 -21.49 -5.49 16.06
N GLY A 394 -21.66 -5.38 14.74
CA GLY A 394 -22.14 -4.15 14.09
C GLY A 394 -23.58 -3.75 14.51
N LEU A 395 -24.40 -4.70 14.95
CA LEU A 395 -25.76 -4.45 15.43
C LEU A 395 -25.83 -4.04 16.91
N LEU A 396 -24.72 -4.22 17.67
CA LEU A 396 -24.67 -3.91 19.08
C LEU A 396 -24.55 -2.40 19.33
N SER A 397 -25.20 -1.92 20.38
CA SER A 397 -25.02 -0.56 20.90
C SER A 397 -23.60 -0.39 21.47
N LYS A 398 -23.13 0.87 21.59
CA LYS A 398 -21.83 1.19 22.19
C LYS A 398 -21.65 0.55 23.58
N LYS A 399 -22.68 0.60 24.42
CA LYS A 399 -22.68 0.02 25.77
C LYS A 399 -22.51 -1.52 25.75
N GLU A 400 -23.16 -2.21 24.80
CA GLU A 400 -23.04 -3.65 24.66
C GLU A 400 -21.64 -4.04 24.14
N LYS A 401 -21.05 -3.25 23.21
CA LYS A 401 -19.66 -3.44 22.76
C LYS A 401 -18.65 -3.28 23.90
N GLU A 402 -18.84 -2.32 24.78
CA GLU A 402 -18.00 -2.13 25.97
C GLU A 402 -18.05 -3.35 26.91
N GLN A 403 -19.21 -3.99 27.07
CA GLN A 403 -19.33 -5.20 27.87
C GLN A 403 -18.61 -6.42 27.27
N LEU A 404 -18.44 -6.47 25.94
CA LEU A 404 -17.66 -7.55 25.29
C LEU A 404 -16.17 -7.46 25.62
N ASN A 405 -15.64 -6.28 25.92
CA ASN A 405 -14.23 -6.08 26.29
C ASN A 405 -13.90 -6.64 27.69
N ASP A 406 -14.92 -6.90 28.54
CA ASP A 406 -14.75 -7.46 29.89
C ASP A 406 -14.74 -8.99 29.95
N ILE A 407 -14.69 -9.69 28.82
CA ILE A 407 -14.69 -11.16 28.77
C ILE A 407 -13.32 -11.69 29.26
N LYS A 408 -13.29 -12.15 30.53
CA LYS A 408 -12.05 -12.61 31.19
C LYS A 408 -11.51 -13.98 30.74
N ASN A 409 -12.31 -14.79 30.02
CA ASN A 409 -11.97 -16.18 29.66
C ASN A 409 -11.79 -16.35 28.14
N LEU A 410 -11.04 -15.45 27.48
CA LEU A 410 -10.70 -15.62 26.09
C LEU A 410 -9.61 -16.68 25.92
N GLU A 411 -9.77 -17.58 24.95
CA GLU A 411 -8.77 -18.59 24.60
C GLU A 411 -7.40 -17.97 24.28
N SER A 412 -7.39 -16.82 23.62
CA SER A 412 -6.18 -16.07 23.29
C SER A 412 -5.41 -15.56 24.51
N MET A 413 -6.07 -15.43 25.67
CA MET A 413 -5.43 -14.98 26.92
C MET A 413 -4.79 -16.11 27.72
N LYS A 414 -5.14 -17.36 27.47
CA LYS A 414 -4.58 -18.51 28.20
C LYS A 414 -3.06 -18.62 28.12
N PRO A 415 -2.41 -18.47 26.94
CA PRO A 415 -0.94 -18.47 26.86
C PRO A 415 -0.32 -17.32 27.66
N VAL A 416 -0.90 -16.13 27.62
CA VAL A 416 -0.41 -14.96 28.35
C VAL A 416 -0.49 -15.18 29.87
N MET A 417 -1.62 -15.71 30.36
CA MET A 417 -1.78 -16.03 31.78
C MET A 417 -0.79 -17.11 32.24
N ALA A 418 -0.60 -18.15 31.43
CA ALA A 418 0.37 -19.21 31.72
C ALA A 418 1.81 -18.68 31.73
N LEU A 419 2.16 -17.78 30.82
CA LEU A 419 3.47 -17.13 30.75
C LEU A 419 3.71 -16.24 31.98
N ASN A 420 2.74 -15.42 32.37
CA ASN A 420 2.83 -14.61 33.58
C ASN A 420 3.03 -15.48 34.84
N MET A 421 2.37 -16.62 34.91
CA MET A 421 2.57 -17.59 35.99
C MET A 421 4.00 -18.14 36.00
N LEU A 422 4.56 -18.48 34.84
CA LEU A 422 5.95 -18.92 34.71
C LEU A 422 6.94 -17.87 35.19
N ILE A 423 6.77 -16.61 34.75
CA ILE A 423 7.61 -15.47 35.16
C ILE A 423 7.54 -15.29 36.68
N HIS A 424 6.34 -15.34 37.25
CA HIS A 424 6.14 -15.21 38.68
C HIS A 424 6.85 -16.30 39.48
N VAL A 425 6.70 -17.57 39.06
CA VAL A 425 7.37 -18.70 39.74
C VAL A 425 8.88 -18.62 39.58
N TYR A 426 9.39 -18.27 38.41
CA TYR A 426 10.81 -18.10 38.17
C TYR A 426 11.44 -17.02 39.09
N LYS A 427 10.77 -15.90 39.29
CA LYS A 427 11.23 -14.83 40.18
C LYS A 427 11.34 -15.29 41.65
N LYS A 428 10.40 -16.13 42.11
CA LYS A 428 10.37 -16.59 43.49
C LYS A 428 11.30 -17.77 43.77
N GLU A 429 11.33 -18.72 42.85
CA GLU A 429 11.91 -20.04 43.09
C GLU A 429 13.02 -20.38 42.08
N LYS A 430 13.26 -19.49 41.09
CA LYS A 430 14.18 -19.73 39.95
C LYS A 430 13.87 -21.07 39.26
N LYS A 431 14.90 -21.88 38.96
CA LYS A 431 14.77 -23.18 38.29
C LYS A 431 14.38 -24.30 39.27
N SER A 432 13.32 -24.13 40.05
CA SER A 432 12.78 -25.16 40.94
C SER A 432 12.10 -26.29 40.14
N ASN A 433 11.86 -27.44 40.82
CA ASN A 433 11.09 -28.54 40.21
C ASN A 433 9.69 -28.10 39.79
N ARG A 434 9.08 -27.17 40.51
CA ARG A 434 7.79 -26.58 40.17
C ARG A 434 7.87 -25.75 38.88
N PHE A 435 8.90 -24.93 38.76
CA PHE A 435 9.14 -24.15 37.55
C PHE A 435 9.34 -25.08 36.34
N ASN A 436 10.22 -26.07 36.44
CA ASN A 436 10.50 -26.99 35.34
C ASN A 436 9.23 -27.70 34.84
N LYS A 437 8.36 -28.20 35.76
CA LYS A 437 7.10 -28.82 35.39
C LYS A 437 6.15 -27.86 34.67
N LEU A 438 6.02 -26.62 35.13
CA LEU A 438 5.18 -25.61 34.48
C LEU A 438 5.76 -25.16 33.13
N PHE A 439 7.06 -25.13 33.01
CA PHE A 439 7.77 -24.79 31.78
C PHE A 439 7.52 -25.88 30.72
N GLU A 440 7.65 -27.16 31.05
CA GLU A 440 7.35 -28.26 30.15
C GLU A 440 5.86 -28.24 29.72
N GLN A 441 4.94 -28.02 30.65
CA GLN A 441 3.53 -27.84 30.32
C GLN A 441 3.24 -26.70 29.39
N TYR A 442 3.95 -25.55 29.58
CA TYR A 442 3.79 -24.41 28.68
C TYR A 442 4.28 -24.74 27.27
N ILE A 443 5.43 -25.38 27.13
CA ILE A 443 5.96 -25.81 25.83
C ILE A 443 5.00 -26.79 25.15
N GLU A 444 4.42 -27.74 25.90
CA GLU A 444 3.48 -28.70 25.36
C GLU A 444 2.19 -28.04 24.85
N LEU A 445 1.60 -27.12 25.62
CA LEU A 445 0.32 -26.50 25.29
C LEU A 445 0.44 -25.28 24.37
N TYR A 446 1.48 -24.47 24.57
CA TYR A 446 1.61 -23.15 23.96
C TYR A 446 2.98 -22.90 23.30
N GLY A 447 3.81 -23.94 23.14
CA GLY A 447 5.16 -23.78 22.61
C GLY A 447 5.24 -23.20 21.21
N ASP A 448 4.15 -23.26 20.43
CA ASP A 448 4.07 -22.68 19.10
C ASP A 448 3.47 -21.25 19.11
N ARG A 449 3.04 -20.74 20.26
CA ARG A 449 2.49 -19.38 20.42
C ARG A 449 3.62 -18.37 20.65
N CYS A 450 4.03 -17.70 19.59
CA CYS A 450 5.06 -16.66 19.64
C CYS A 450 4.83 -15.62 18.54
N LEU A 451 5.57 -14.53 18.60
CA LEU A 451 5.51 -13.50 17.56
C LEU A 451 5.93 -14.09 16.20
N GLY A 452 5.08 -13.93 15.20
CA GLY A 452 5.33 -14.47 13.86
C GLY A 452 5.14 -15.99 13.76
N GLU A 453 4.30 -16.59 14.62
CA GLU A 453 4.04 -18.04 14.69
C GLU A 453 3.53 -18.65 13.36
N LEU A 454 2.90 -17.85 12.51
CA LEU A 454 2.45 -18.31 11.19
C LEU A 454 3.53 -18.23 10.08
N LYS A 455 4.71 -17.73 10.41
CA LYS A 455 5.84 -17.68 9.48
C LYS A 455 6.65 -18.97 9.60
N LEU A 456 6.87 -19.63 8.46
CA LEU A 456 7.57 -20.93 8.43
C LEU A 456 9.06 -20.82 8.86
N GLU A 457 9.64 -19.64 8.75
CA GLU A 457 10.99 -19.35 9.22
C GLU A 457 11.11 -19.06 10.71
N THR A 458 9.99 -18.91 11.43
CA THR A 458 10.01 -18.57 12.86
C THR A 458 10.39 -19.80 13.71
N GLN A 459 11.39 -19.64 14.53
CA GLN A 459 11.71 -20.63 15.56
C GLN A 459 10.75 -20.44 16.74
N THR A 460 9.81 -21.39 16.91
CA THR A 460 8.87 -21.36 18.05
C THR A 460 9.56 -21.83 19.32
N TYR A 461 8.95 -21.56 20.47
CA TYR A 461 9.44 -22.06 21.77
C TYR A 461 9.44 -23.58 21.84
N ARG A 462 8.61 -24.27 21.05
CA ARG A 462 8.63 -25.74 20.93
C ARG A 462 9.90 -26.25 20.26
N VAL A 463 10.34 -25.55 19.22
CA VAL A 463 11.55 -25.89 18.46
C VAL A 463 12.80 -25.48 19.23
N ASN A 464 12.76 -24.33 19.90
CA ASN A 464 13.86 -23.78 20.67
C ASN A 464 13.38 -23.26 22.05
N PRO A 465 13.29 -24.15 23.06
CA PRO A 465 12.84 -23.76 24.41
C PRO A 465 13.70 -22.71 25.11
N ASP A 466 14.96 -22.58 24.74
CA ASP A 466 15.85 -21.60 25.34
C ASP A 466 15.37 -20.16 25.09
N LEU A 467 14.71 -19.88 23.94
CA LEU A 467 14.11 -18.59 23.67
C LEU A 467 13.04 -18.17 24.70
N LEU A 468 12.23 -19.16 25.15
CA LEU A 468 11.24 -18.91 26.20
C LEU A 468 11.92 -18.64 27.55
N LEU A 469 12.96 -19.42 27.87
CA LEU A 469 13.70 -19.22 29.10
C LEU A 469 14.37 -17.85 29.15
N GLU A 470 14.98 -17.43 28.05
CA GLU A 470 15.60 -16.11 27.90
C GLU A 470 14.56 -14.99 28.05
N TYR A 471 13.39 -15.14 27.42
CA TYR A 471 12.25 -14.23 27.58
C TYR A 471 11.84 -14.10 29.06
N ILE A 472 11.66 -15.22 29.77
CA ILE A 472 11.28 -15.24 31.20
C ILE A 472 12.33 -14.55 32.09
N GLN A 473 13.61 -14.69 31.73
CA GLN A 473 14.71 -14.09 32.50
C GLN A 473 14.78 -12.57 32.34
N THR A 474 14.44 -12.06 31.16
CA THR A 474 14.63 -10.66 30.80
C THR A 474 13.37 -9.80 31.04
N HIS A 475 12.17 -10.42 31.09
CA HIS A 475 10.91 -9.68 31.19
C HIS A 475 10.33 -9.69 32.59
N ASN A 476 9.80 -8.54 32.98
CA ASN A 476 8.98 -8.42 34.18
C ASN A 476 7.54 -8.85 33.84
N GLU A 477 6.78 -9.26 34.89
CA GLU A 477 5.36 -9.52 34.74
C GLU A 477 4.70 -8.34 34.02
N THR A 478 4.04 -8.61 32.90
CA THR A 478 3.19 -7.62 32.25
C THR A 478 1.99 -7.38 33.16
N SER A 479 1.79 -6.14 33.59
CA SER A 479 0.55 -5.74 34.25
C SER A 479 -0.59 -5.91 33.23
N LEU A 480 -1.45 -6.88 33.46
CA LEU A 480 -2.73 -7.07 32.76
C LEU A 480 -3.72 -6.01 33.24
#